data_683aa6793f2203142be47d9cd67995e4
#
_entry.id   683aa6793f2203142be47d9cd67995e4
#
_cell.length_a   1.000
_cell.length_b   1.000
_cell.length_c   1.000
_cell.angle_alpha   90.00
_cell.angle_beta   90.00
_cell.angle_gamma   90.00
#
_symmetry.space_group_name_H-M   'P 1'
#
loop_
_entity.id
_entity.type
_entity.pdbx_description
1 polymer ?
#
loop_
_entity_poly.entity_id
_entity_poly.type
_entity_poly.pdbx_seq_one_letter_code
_entity_poly.pdbx_strand_id
1 'polypeptide(L)'
;MQQDYSIPTGKELRIAISGASGCGNTTVSSILAKQLGIPCINYTFRNLAQELGLPLEEVIAQAKTDFRFDRLVDERQIERASQSSCVLGSRLAIWMLKQADLKVYLYASAEVRVARIFQREGGTLDGIRNFTAMRDRDDTRRYKELYNIDNTDYAFADMHIDTEHYKPDLIVELIIDELLRRSLILPREAE
;
A
#
# COMPACT_ATOMS: atom_id res chain seq x y z
N MET A 1 -4.89 1.60 -24.25
CA MET A 1 -3.43 1.85 -24.14
C MET A 1 -2.75 0.51 -24.19
N GLN A 2 -1.82 0.33 -25.07
CA GLN A 2 -1.00 -0.88 -25.15
C GLN A 2 -0.14 -0.95 -23.88
N GLN A 3 -0.05 -2.12 -23.26
CA GLN A 3 0.79 -2.32 -22.09
C GLN A 3 2.22 -2.55 -22.54
N ASP A 4 3.17 -1.83 -22.00
CA ASP A 4 4.58 -1.90 -22.40
C ASP A 4 5.30 -3.14 -21.84
N TYR A 5 4.65 -3.87 -20.91
CA TYR A 5 5.23 -5.01 -20.21
C TYR A 5 4.27 -6.19 -20.18
N SER A 6 4.82 -7.40 -20.03
CA SER A 6 4.08 -8.65 -19.84
C SER A 6 4.67 -9.46 -18.68
N ILE A 7 3.80 -10.18 -17.99
CA ILE A 7 4.22 -11.18 -17.00
C ILE A 7 4.56 -12.47 -17.77
N PRO A 8 5.66 -13.17 -17.46
CA PRO A 8 6.00 -14.43 -18.11
C PRO A 8 4.84 -15.43 -18.08
N THR A 9 4.63 -16.15 -19.17
CA THR A 9 3.52 -17.11 -19.33
C THR A 9 3.50 -18.16 -18.21
N GLY A 10 2.33 -18.36 -17.61
CA GLY A 10 2.14 -19.31 -16.50
C GLY A 10 2.64 -18.83 -15.14
N LYS A 11 3.08 -17.56 -15.04
CA LYS A 11 3.47 -16.93 -13.79
C LYS A 11 2.43 -15.94 -13.31
N GLU A 12 2.38 -15.74 -12.01
CA GLU A 12 1.66 -14.63 -11.37
C GLU A 12 2.67 -13.66 -10.76
N LEU A 13 2.31 -12.40 -10.69
CA LEU A 13 3.14 -11.34 -10.12
C LEU A 13 2.40 -10.62 -9.01
N ARG A 14 2.91 -10.71 -7.80
CA ARG A 14 2.36 -10.04 -6.62
C ARG A 14 3.34 -9.03 -6.07
N ILE A 15 2.96 -7.77 -6.07
CA ILE A 15 3.80 -6.68 -5.58
C ILE A 15 3.15 -6.10 -4.33
N ALA A 16 3.90 -6.08 -3.22
CA ALA A 16 3.46 -5.47 -1.97
C ALA A 16 4.13 -4.11 -1.77
N ILE A 17 3.33 -3.04 -1.62
CA ILE A 17 3.82 -1.68 -1.38
C ILE A 17 3.30 -1.20 -0.03
N SER A 18 4.19 -0.87 0.90
CA SER A 18 3.87 -0.33 2.22
C SER A 18 4.55 1.00 2.49
N GLY A 19 4.07 1.67 3.51
CA GLY A 19 4.61 2.93 4.02
C GLY A 19 3.59 3.64 4.91
N ALA A 20 4.05 4.56 5.73
CA ALA A 20 3.19 5.34 6.61
C ALA A 20 2.22 6.24 5.81
N SER A 21 1.21 6.79 6.50
CA SER A 21 0.26 7.73 5.89
C SER A 21 0.99 8.94 5.30
N GLY A 22 0.68 9.31 4.06
CA GLY A 22 1.33 10.43 3.35
C GLY A 22 2.60 10.04 2.57
N CYS A 23 3.07 8.78 2.62
CA CYS A 23 4.21 8.32 1.81
C CYS A 23 3.88 8.06 0.33
N GLY A 24 2.60 8.08 -0.07
CA GLY A 24 2.22 7.92 -1.48
C GLY A 24 1.84 6.49 -1.89
N ASN A 25 1.64 5.57 -0.95
CA ASN A 25 1.31 4.17 -1.21
C ASN A 25 0.21 4.00 -2.27
N THR A 26 -0.95 4.66 -2.07
CA THR A 26 -2.09 4.55 -2.99
C THR A 26 -1.77 5.05 -4.39
N THR A 27 -1.06 6.19 -4.49
CA THR A 27 -0.71 6.80 -5.79
C THR A 27 0.24 5.90 -6.57
N VAL A 28 1.34 5.49 -5.94
CA VAL A 28 2.35 4.62 -6.57
C VAL A 28 1.75 3.27 -6.96
N SER A 29 0.99 2.64 -6.06
CA SER A 29 0.35 1.34 -6.34
C SER A 29 -0.63 1.43 -7.51
N SER A 30 -1.43 2.51 -7.59
CA SER A 30 -2.39 2.69 -8.67
C SER A 30 -1.72 2.92 -10.02
N ILE A 31 -0.66 3.73 -10.07
CA ILE A 31 0.08 4.00 -11.32
C ILE A 31 0.78 2.72 -11.79
N LEU A 32 1.48 2.02 -10.88
CA LEU A 32 2.18 0.78 -11.19
C LEU A 32 1.22 -0.30 -11.71
N ALA A 33 0.11 -0.53 -11.02
CA ALA A 33 -0.90 -1.49 -11.41
C ALA A 33 -1.46 -1.21 -12.81
N LYS A 34 -1.71 0.08 -13.10
CA LYS A 34 -2.17 0.53 -14.42
C LYS A 34 -1.14 0.27 -15.52
N GLN A 35 0.15 0.56 -15.28
CA GLN A 35 1.21 0.33 -16.26
C GLN A 35 1.42 -1.17 -16.53
N LEU A 36 1.31 -2.00 -15.49
CA LEU A 36 1.44 -3.45 -15.61
C LEU A 36 0.15 -4.14 -16.11
N GLY A 37 -0.99 -3.44 -16.12
CA GLY A 37 -2.28 -3.98 -16.50
C GLY A 37 -2.81 -5.06 -15.55
N ILE A 38 -2.47 -4.95 -14.27
CA ILE A 38 -2.92 -5.87 -13.21
C ILE A 38 -3.76 -5.11 -12.17
N PRO A 39 -4.61 -5.81 -11.39
CA PRO A 39 -5.42 -5.16 -10.35
C PRO A 39 -4.57 -4.43 -9.30
N CYS A 40 -5.04 -3.24 -8.88
CA CYS A 40 -4.58 -2.58 -7.67
C CYS A 40 -5.53 -2.93 -6.52
N ILE A 41 -5.02 -3.57 -5.49
CA ILE A 41 -5.80 -3.93 -4.31
C ILE A 41 -5.56 -2.90 -3.22
N ASN A 42 -6.65 -2.25 -2.82
CA ASN A 42 -6.69 -1.29 -1.71
C ASN A 42 -8.09 -1.39 -1.07
N TYR A 43 -8.29 -2.46 -0.29
CA TYR A 43 -9.54 -2.68 0.43
C TYR A 43 -9.56 -1.84 1.71
N THR A 44 -10.68 -1.22 2.03
CA THR A 44 -10.81 -0.22 3.10
C THR A 44 -12.05 -0.49 3.94
N PHE A 45 -12.22 0.22 5.06
CA PHE A 45 -13.47 0.20 5.84
C PHE A 45 -14.70 0.56 4.99
N ARG A 46 -14.57 1.38 3.95
CA ARG A 46 -15.67 1.68 3.03
C ARG A 46 -16.12 0.43 2.26
N ASN A 47 -15.17 -0.36 1.79
CA ASN A 47 -15.46 -1.62 1.11
C ASN A 47 -16.08 -2.63 2.08
N LEU A 48 -15.55 -2.71 3.31
CA LEU A 48 -16.11 -3.57 4.35
C LEU A 48 -17.54 -3.16 4.73
N ALA A 49 -17.80 -1.85 4.89
CA ALA A 49 -19.13 -1.33 5.16
C ALA A 49 -20.13 -1.73 4.07
N GLN A 50 -19.75 -1.62 2.80
CA GLN A 50 -20.58 -2.08 1.67
C GLN A 50 -20.82 -3.59 1.70
N GLU A 51 -19.80 -4.39 2.02
CA GLU A 51 -19.89 -5.85 2.11
C GLU A 51 -20.83 -6.28 3.25
N LEU A 52 -20.78 -5.58 4.39
CA LEU A 52 -21.61 -5.87 5.57
C LEU A 52 -23.03 -5.25 5.48
N GLY A 53 -23.29 -4.37 4.52
CA GLY A 53 -24.55 -3.62 4.43
C GLY A 53 -24.73 -2.61 5.56
N LEU A 54 -23.64 -2.11 6.14
CA LEU A 54 -23.64 -1.16 7.26
C LEU A 54 -23.24 0.25 6.80
N PRO A 55 -23.69 1.31 7.48
CA PRO A 55 -23.14 2.66 7.29
C PRO A 55 -21.66 2.71 7.61
N LEU A 56 -20.89 3.47 6.82
CA LEU A 56 -19.44 3.60 7.03
C LEU A 56 -19.10 4.17 8.42
N GLU A 57 -19.89 5.12 8.89
CA GLU A 57 -19.74 5.76 10.21
C GLU A 57 -19.89 4.73 11.33
N GLU A 58 -20.78 3.78 11.19
CA GLU A 58 -20.98 2.70 12.15
C GLU A 58 -19.79 1.76 12.19
N VAL A 59 -19.29 1.33 11.03
CA VAL A 59 -18.09 0.48 10.95
C VAL A 59 -16.88 1.19 11.56
N ILE A 60 -16.67 2.48 11.27
CA ILE A 60 -15.59 3.27 11.86
C ILE A 60 -15.76 3.42 13.37
N ALA A 61 -16.98 3.63 13.85
CA ALA A 61 -17.25 3.75 15.29
C ALA A 61 -16.95 2.44 16.04
N GLN A 62 -17.38 1.31 15.48
CA GLN A 62 -17.12 -0.01 16.05
C GLN A 62 -15.62 -0.37 16.01
N ALA A 63 -14.92 -0.04 14.93
CA ALA A 63 -13.48 -0.30 14.79
C ALA A 63 -12.59 0.43 15.82
N LYS A 64 -13.10 1.47 16.49
CA LYS A 64 -12.37 2.14 17.58
C LYS A 64 -12.16 1.28 18.81
N THR A 65 -13.05 0.33 19.06
CA THR A 65 -13.08 -0.54 20.25
C THR A 65 -13.00 -2.02 19.92
N ASP A 66 -13.20 -2.38 18.66
CA ASP A 66 -13.24 -3.77 18.20
C ASP A 66 -12.32 -3.98 16.99
N PHE A 67 -11.17 -4.55 17.26
CA PHE A 67 -10.15 -4.83 16.23
C PHE A 67 -10.55 -5.92 15.22
N ARG A 68 -11.72 -6.57 15.37
CA ARG A 68 -12.21 -7.51 14.37
C ARG A 68 -12.43 -6.84 13.01
N PHE A 69 -12.83 -5.57 13.00
CA PHE A 69 -13.01 -4.81 11.76
C PHE A 69 -11.68 -4.55 11.03
N ASP A 70 -10.62 -4.22 11.78
CA ASP A 70 -9.27 -4.08 11.21
C ASP A 70 -8.80 -5.41 10.60
N ARG A 71 -8.97 -6.52 11.34
CA ARG A 71 -8.63 -7.85 10.83
C ARG A 71 -9.39 -8.21 9.55
N LEU A 72 -10.69 -7.96 9.51
CA LEU A 72 -11.51 -8.23 8.32
C LEU A 72 -11.00 -7.44 7.10
N VAL A 73 -10.66 -6.18 7.27
CA VAL A 73 -10.08 -5.38 6.19
C VAL A 73 -8.75 -5.97 5.71
N ASP A 74 -7.85 -6.30 6.62
CA ASP A 74 -6.53 -6.82 6.29
C ASP A 74 -6.63 -8.24 5.68
N GLU A 75 -7.47 -9.12 6.22
CA GLU A 75 -7.74 -10.46 5.69
C GLU A 75 -8.32 -10.41 4.26
N ARG A 76 -9.29 -9.51 4.01
CA ARG A 76 -9.86 -9.31 2.67
C ARG A 76 -8.85 -8.80 1.65
N GLN A 77 -7.93 -7.94 2.08
CA GLN A 77 -6.83 -7.49 1.22
C GLN A 77 -5.94 -8.67 0.80
N ILE A 78 -5.54 -9.49 1.75
CA ILE A 78 -4.66 -10.65 1.52
C ILE A 78 -5.37 -11.73 0.72
N GLU A 79 -6.63 -12.05 1.04
CA GLU A 79 -7.44 -12.99 0.28
C GLU A 79 -7.49 -12.61 -1.21
N ARG A 80 -7.82 -11.34 -1.51
CA ARG A 80 -7.87 -10.83 -2.88
C ARG A 80 -6.50 -10.84 -3.56
N ALA A 81 -5.45 -10.44 -2.84
CA ALA A 81 -4.09 -10.40 -3.37
C ALA A 81 -3.52 -11.81 -3.65
N SER A 82 -4.07 -12.83 -3.00
CA SER A 82 -3.62 -14.22 -3.18
C SER A 82 -4.23 -14.90 -4.41
N GLN A 83 -5.28 -14.32 -5.01
CA GLN A 83 -6.04 -14.95 -6.10
C GLN A 83 -5.37 -14.84 -7.47
N SER A 84 -4.66 -13.76 -7.72
CA SER A 84 -4.04 -13.48 -9.03
C SER A 84 -2.93 -12.44 -8.92
N SER A 85 -2.29 -12.15 -10.06
CA SER A 85 -1.35 -11.03 -10.16
C SER A 85 -1.98 -9.72 -9.70
N CYS A 86 -1.28 -8.96 -8.87
CA CYS A 86 -1.79 -7.70 -8.34
C CYS A 86 -0.69 -6.80 -7.77
N VAL A 87 -1.03 -5.52 -7.57
CA VAL A 87 -0.30 -4.62 -6.68
C VAL A 87 -1.15 -4.40 -5.43
N LEU A 88 -0.67 -4.86 -4.28
CA LEU A 88 -1.29 -4.59 -2.99
C LEU A 88 -0.65 -3.35 -2.35
N GLY A 89 -1.42 -2.27 -2.25
CA GLY A 89 -1.00 -1.01 -1.64
C GLY A 89 -1.64 -0.79 -0.27
N SER A 90 -0.99 -1.23 0.81
CA SER A 90 -1.47 -0.99 2.17
C SER A 90 -0.33 -0.78 3.15
N ARG A 91 -0.66 -0.29 4.37
CA ARG A 91 0.37 -0.07 5.40
C ARG A 91 1.07 -1.36 5.83
N LEU A 92 0.40 -2.50 5.75
CA LEU A 92 0.91 -3.80 6.16
C LEU A 92 1.21 -4.77 4.99
N ALA A 93 1.11 -4.32 3.75
CA ALA A 93 1.25 -5.20 2.58
C ALA A 93 2.52 -6.06 2.63
N ILE A 94 3.69 -5.47 2.89
CA ILE A 94 4.99 -6.19 2.89
C ILE A 94 5.12 -7.23 4.00
N TRP A 95 4.40 -7.04 5.14
CA TRP A 95 4.39 -8.02 6.24
C TRP A 95 3.38 -9.13 6.03
N MET A 96 2.23 -8.82 5.48
CA MET A 96 1.09 -9.73 5.41
C MET A 96 1.04 -10.53 4.11
N LEU A 97 1.41 -9.96 2.97
CA LEU A 97 1.46 -10.70 1.70
C LEU A 97 2.77 -11.49 1.61
N LYS A 98 2.77 -12.66 2.24
CA LYS A 98 3.97 -13.52 2.37
C LYS A 98 4.50 -13.97 1.01
N GLN A 99 3.61 -14.22 0.04
CA GLN A 99 3.92 -14.65 -1.32
C GLN A 99 4.19 -13.48 -2.30
N ALA A 100 4.45 -12.27 -1.80
CA ALA A 100 4.86 -11.18 -2.68
C ALA A 100 6.20 -11.47 -3.35
N ASP A 101 6.26 -11.28 -4.67
CA ASP A 101 7.47 -11.43 -5.48
C ASP A 101 8.41 -10.22 -5.34
N LEU A 102 7.83 -9.07 -5.01
CA LEU A 102 8.55 -7.83 -4.71
C LEU A 102 7.88 -7.08 -3.55
N LYS A 103 8.68 -6.71 -2.56
CA LYS A 103 8.26 -5.93 -1.40
C LYS A 103 8.93 -4.57 -1.42
N VAL A 104 8.13 -3.51 -1.51
CA VAL A 104 8.59 -2.12 -1.58
C VAL A 104 8.12 -1.36 -0.36
N TYR A 105 9.04 -0.69 0.33
CA TYR A 105 8.69 0.21 1.41
C TYR A 105 8.96 1.66 1.01
N LEU A 106 7.90 2.48 1.07
CA LEU A 106 7.95 3.90 0.79
C LEU A 106 8.06 4.67 2.11
N TYR A 107 9.01 5.59 2.20
CA TYR A 107 9.15 6.43 3.37
C TYR A 107 9.31 7.91 3.00
N ALA A 108 9.03 8.77 3.96
CA ALA A 108 9.24 10.22 3.91
C ALA A 108 9.27 10.76 5.34
N SER A 109 9.88 11.91 5.56
CA SER A 109 9.86 12.58 6.87
C SER A 109 8.44 12.92 7.31
N ALA A 110 8.27 13.13 8.60
CA ALA A 110 7.00 13.53 9.17
C ALA A 110 6.50 14.85 8.57
N GLU A 111 7.40 15.79 8.34
CA GLU A 111 7.12 17.11 7.77
C GLU A 111 6.55 17.02 6.36
N VAL A 112 7.17 16.23 5.49
CA VAL A 112 6.70 16.04 4.11
C VAL A 112 5.37 15.31 4.09
N ARG A 113 5.19 14.29 4.92
CA ARG A 113 3.92 13.57 5.02
C ARG A 113 2.78 14.47 5.50
N VAL A 114 3.04 15.29 6.53
CA VAL A 114 2.08 16.29 7.05
C VAL A 114 1.72 17.31 5.96
N ALA A 115 2.70 17.84 5.22
CA ALA A 115 2.43 18.79 4.14
C ALA A 115 1.55 18.19 3.05
N ARG A 116 1.82 16.94 2.62
CA ARG A 116 1.01 16.21 1.62
C ARG A 116 -0.41 15.95 2.09
N ILE A 117 -0.58 15.57 3.36
CA ILE A 117 -1.91 15.32 3.95
C ILE A 117 -2.67 16.64 4.06
N PHE A 118 -2.01 17.72 4.49
CA PHE A 118 -2.61 19.05 4.56
C PHE A 118 -3.10 19.55 3.19
N GLN A 119 -2.30 19.37 2.13
CA GLN A 119 -2.71 19.73 0.76
C GLN A 119 -3.94 18.94 0.28
N ARG A 120 -4.08 17.70 0.69
CA ARG A 120 -5.19 16.82 0.28
C ARG A 120 -6.46 17.04 1.09
N GLU A 121 -6.34 17.24 2.40
CA GLU A 121 -7.46 17.22 3.34
C GLU A 121 -7.84 18.62 3.87
N GLY A 122 -6.94 19.60 3.77
CA GLY A 122 -7.12 20.92 4.35
C GLY A 122 -6.95 20.92 5.88
N GLY A 123 -7.55 21.89 6.56
CA GLY A 123 -7.48 22.05 8.02
C GLY A 123 -6.36 22.97 8.47
N THR A 124 -5.75 22.70 9.63
CA THR A 124 -4.58 23.44 10.14
C THR A 124 -3.34 22.54 10.13
N LEU A 125 -2.18 23.10 9.84
CA LEU A 125 -0.94 22.34 9.76
C LEU A 125 -0.61 21.63 11.09
N ASP A 126 -0.82 22.32 12.22
CA ASP A 126 -0.59 21.72 13.54
C ASP A 126 -1.62 20.63 13.89
N GLY A 127 -2.87 20.80 13.48
CA GLY A 127 -3.90 19.78 13.61
C GLY A 127 -3.53 18.51 12.84
N ILE A 128 -3.10 18.65 11.59
CA ILE A 128 -2.64 17.53 10.76
C ILE A 128 -1.38 16.88 11.34
N ARG A 129 -0.41 17.68 11.83
CA ARG A 129 0.80 17.14 12.47
C ARG A 129 0.46 16.27 13.68
N ASN A 130 -0.36 16.78 14.59
CA ASN A 130 -0.78 16.05 15.78
C ASN A 130 -1.57 14.79 15.44
N PHE A 131 -2.50 14.89 14.49
CA PHE A 131 -3.28 13.75 14.03
C PHE A 131 -2.40 12.67 13.38
N THR A 132 -1.45 13.04 12.52
CA THR A 132 -0.54 12.12 11.85
C THR A 132 0.35 11.40 12.86
N ALA A 133 0.93 12.14 13.81
CA ALA A 133 1.75 11.55 14.87
C ALA A 133 0.95 10.61 15.81
N MET A 134 -0.29 10.98 16.15
CA MET A 134 -1.18 10.12 16.91
C MET A 134 -1.48 8.82 16.13
N ARG A 135 -1.83 8.95 14.86
CA ARG A 135 -2.16 7.82 13.99
C ARG A 135 -0.99 6.85 13.83
N ASP A 136 0.23 7.36 13.62
CA ASP A 136 1.41 6.51 13.50
C ASP A 136 1.63 5.68 14.79
N ARG A 137 1.48 6.30 15.98
CA ARG A 137 1.58 5.58 17.26
C ARG A 137 0.48 4.54 17.44
N ASP A 138 -0.75 4.89 17.10
CA ASP A 138 -1.90 3.98 17.21
C ASP A 138 -1.77 2.80 16.24
N ASP A 139 -1.32 3.03 15.01
CA ASP A 139 -1.05 1.99 14.04
C ASP A 139 0.05 1.04 14.55
N THR A 140 1.18 1.57 15.06
CA THR A 140 2.29 0.74 15.61
C THR A 140 1.81 -0.14 16.76
N ARG A 141 1.09 0.45 17.72
CA ARG A 141 0.52 -0.31 18.83
C ARG A 141 -0.43 -1.41 18.35
N ARG A 142 -1.38 -1.05 17.49
CA ARG A 142 -2.40 -1.97 16.96
C ARG A 142 -1.78 -3.12 16.18
N TYR A 143 -0.81 -2.87 15.32
CA TYR A 143 -0.16 -3.92 14.55
C TYR A 143 0.65 -4.87 15.43
N LYS A 144 1.25 -4.34 16.49
CA LYS A 144 1.92 -5.18 17.49
C LYS A 144 0.94 -6.07 18.24
N GLU A 145 -0.21 -5.53 18.68
CA GLU A 145 -1.23 -6.27 19.40
C GLU A 145 -1.93 -7.31 18.53
N LEU A 146 -2.30 -6.95 17.29
CA LEU A 146 -3.07 -7.83 16.41
C LEU A 146 -2.25 -8.94 15.75
N TYR A 147 -1.03 -8.61 15.33
CA TYR A 147 -0.25 -9.46 14.42
C TYR A 147 1.16 -9.73 14.91
N ASN A 148 1.55 -9.18 16.06
CA ASN A 148 2.94 -9.13 16.55
C ASN A 148 3.91 -8.53 15.51
N ILE A 149 3.42 -7.60 14.68
CA ILE A 149 4.21 -6.89 13.67
C ILE A 149 4.77 -5.61 14.30
N ASP A 150 6.08 -5.41 14.15
CA ASP A 150 6.75 -4.13 14.32
C ASP A 150 6.84 -3.45 12.95
N ASN A 151 5.98 -2.46 12.70
CA ASN A 151 5.95 -1.76 11.42
C ASN A 151 7.07 -0.74 11.24
N THR A 152 7.97 -0.61 12.19
CA THR A 152 9.21 0.15 12.09
C THR A 152 10.37 -0.71 11.59
N ASP A 153 10.26 -2.04 11.68
CA ASP A 153 11.21 -3.00 11.14
C ASP A 153 10.80 -3.43 9.73
N TYR A 154 11.24 -2.67 8.74
CA TYR A 154 11.00 -2.91 7.32
C TYR A 154 12.29 -3.23 6.54
N ALA A 155 13.40 -3.51 7.25
CA ALA A 155 14.70 -3.78 6.63
C ALA A 155 14.68 -4.99 5.67
N PHE A 156 13.72 -5.89 5.83
CA PHE A 156 13.54 -7.07 4.97
C PHE A 156 12.85 -6.76 3.63
N ALA A 157 12.38 -5.53 3.40
CA ALA A 157 11.81 -5.16 2.12
C ALA A 157 12.89 -5.15 1.02
N ASP A 158 12.52 -5.56 -0.18
CA ASP A 158 13.44 -5.62 -1.32
C ASP A 158 13.90 -4.25 -1.78
N MET A 159 13.02 -3.25 -1.67
CA MET A 159 13.30 -1.86 -2.04
C MET A 159 12.86 -0.92 -0.93
N HIS A 160 13.71 0.10 -0.66
CA HIS A 160 13.41 1.21 0.25
C HIS A 160 13.51 2.50 -0.55
N ILE A 161 12.38 3.21 -0.73
CA ILE A 161 12.34 4.38 -1.60
C ILE A 161 11.96 5.60 -0.78
N ASP A 162 12.86 6.59 -0.75
CA ASP A 162 12.57 7.91 -0.22
C ASP A 162 11.70 8.70 -1.20
N THR A 163 10.46 8.92 -0.82
CA THR A 163 9.50 9.60 -1.70
C THR A 163 9.58 11.12 -1.64
N GLU A 164 10.48 11.70 -0.83
CA GLU A 164 10.68 13.16 -0.79
C GLU A 164 11.33 13.67 -2.06
N HIS A 165 12.25 12.88 -2.61
CA HIS A 165 13.11 13.26 -3.72
C HIS A 165 12.58 12.82 -5.09
N TYR A 166 11.54 11.99 -5.12
CA TYR A 166 11.03 11.42 -6.36
C TYR A 166 9.53 11.68 -6.55
N LYS A 167 9.16 12.04 -7.78
CA LYS A 167 7.74 12.07 -8.18
C LYS A 167 7.20 10.64 -8.31
N PRO A 168 5.88 10.43 -8.16
CA PRO A 168 5.30 9.09 -8.22
C PRO A 168 5.65 8.30 -9.48
N ASP A 169 5.71 8.95 -10.65
CA ASP A 169 6.03 8.29 -11.91
C ASP A 169 7.47 7.74 -11.91
N LEU A 170 8.43 8.51 -11.39
CA LEU A 170 9.82 8.05 -11.27
C LEU A 170 9.97 6.91 -10.25
N ILE A 171 9.20 6.93 -9.18
CA ILE A 171 9.16 5.81 -8.23
C ILE A 171 8.67 4.54 -8.93
N VAL A 172 7.65 4.66 -9.77
CA VAL A 172 7.12 3.55 -10.56
C VAL A 172 8.16 3.03 -11.56
N GLU A 173 8.90 3.92 -12.23
CA GLU A 173 10.02 3.54 -13.11
C GLU A 173 11.09 2.74 -12.35
N LEU A 174 11.51 3.19 -11.16
CA LEU A 174 12.46 2.44 -10.33
C LEU A 174 11.95 1.04 -9.95
N ILE A 175 10.66 0.91 -9.68
CA ILE A 175 10.05 -0.40 -9.37
C ILE A 175 10.02 -1.27 -10.63
N ILE A 176 9.68 -0.71 -11.79
CA ILE A 176 9.67 -1.44 -13.07
C ILE A 176 11.07 -1.92 -13.43
N ASP A 177 12.09 -1.09 -13.27
CA ASP A 177 13.48 -1.47 -13.53
C ASP A 177 13.90 -2.65 -12.65
N GLU A 178 13.51 -2.67 -11.38
CA GLU A 178 13.78 -3.78 -10.48
C GLU A 178 13.01 -5.06 -10.87
N LEU A 179 11.75 -4.92 -11.33
CA LEU A 179 10.98 -6.05 -11.85
C LEU A 179 11.61 -6.65 -13.12
N LEU A 180 12.09 -5.81 -14.04
CA LEU A 180 12.83 -6.22 -15.24
C LEU A 180 14.14 -6.91 -14.86
N ARG A 181 14.92 -6.32 -13.96
CA ARG A 181 16.19 -6.88 -13.46
C ARG A 181 16.02 -8.28 -12.86
N ARG A 182 14.90 -8.51 -12.17
CA ARG A 182 14.55 -9.83 -11.60
C ARG A 182 13.86 -10.76 -12.60
N SER A 183 13.64 -10.33 -13.84
CA SER A 183 12.88 -11.09 -14.85
C SER A 183 11.47 -11.48 -14.38
N LEU A 184 10.87 -10.64 -13.53
CA LEU A 184 9.49 -10.79 -13.07
C LEU A 184 8.48 -10.25 -14.10
N ILE A 185 8.94 -9.34 -14.95
CA ILE A 185 8.24 -8.86 -16.14
C ILE A 185 9.19 -8.83 -17.34
N LEU A 186 8.64 -8.81 -18.55
CA LEU A 186 9.37 -8.72 -19.80
C LEU A 186 8.86 -7.50 -20.60
N PRO A 187 9.71 -6.78 -21.33
CA PRO A 187 9.24 -5.80 -22.31
C PRO A 187 8.33 -6.50 -23.31
N ARG A 188 7.24 -5.85 -23.72
CA ARG A 188 6.50 -6.31 -24.89
C ARG A 188 7.24 -5.87 -26.15
N GLU A 189 7.48 -6.81 -27.03
CA GLU A 189 7.93 -6.49 -28.38
C GLU A 189 6.83 -5.67 -29.08
N ALA A 190 7.22 -4.56 -29.71
CA ALA A 190 6.29 -3.81 -30.55
C ALA A 190 5.90 -4.68 -31.76
N GLU A 191 4.60 -4.97 -31.88
CA GLU A 191 4.05 -5.60 -33.08
C GLU A 191 4.12 -4.67 -34.28
#